data_6edc0ba7878a5e0fbb0be6751782737a
#
_entry.id   6edc0ba7878a5e0fbb0be6751782737a
#
_cell.length_a   1.000
_cell.length_b   1.000
_cell.length_c   1.000
_cell.angle_alpha   90.00
_cell.angle_beta   90.00
_cell.angle_gamma   90.00
#
_symmetry.space_group_name_H-M   'P 1'
#
loop_
_entity.id
_entity.type
_entity.pdbx_description
1 polymer ?
#
loop_
_entity_poly.entity_id
_entity_poly.type
_entity_poly.pdbx_seq_one_letter_code
_entity_poly.pdbx_strand_id
1 'polypeptide(L)'
;MTKHRQVAIHTYSPASKYDLEMEVVDGGLETRLTDYRGEAFRLVEEAVRTVFPGVEPTPYIMTGASDSRFFDCVSDQCIRFVPFQIDNEQKDSVHGIDENLDLKALEPAVRYYRYLLQEVQR
;
A
#
# COMPACT_ATOMS: atom_id res chain seq x y z
N MET A 1 -27.90 -12.92 4.45
CA MET A 1 -27.25 -13.53 5.66
C MET A 1 -25.77 -13.60 5.41
N THR A 2 -25.04 -12.58 5.84
CA THR A 2 -23.60 -12.45 5.64
C THR A 2 -22.91 -13.29 6.72
N LYS A 3 -22.25 -14.37 6.31
CA LYS A 3 -21.41 -15.17 7.22
C LYS A 3 -20.20 -14.34 7.59
N HIS A 4 -20.17 -13.76 8.76
CA HIS A 4 -18.96 -13.24 9.36
C HIS A 4 -18.00 -14.41 9.59
N ARG A 5 -16.93 -14.46 8.79
CA ARG A 5 -15.82 -15.38 9.02
C ARG A 5 -15.00 -14.81 10.17
N GLN A 6 -15.16 -15.39 11.35
CA GLN A 6 -14.23 -15.11 12.45
C GLN A 6 -12.85 -15.61 12.04
N VAL A 7 -11.95 -14.70 11.74
CA VAL A 7 -10.52 -15.02 11.63
C VAL A 7 -10.02 -15.19 13.05
N ALA A 8 -9.81 -16.43 13.46
CA ALA A 8 -9.08 -16.71 14.69
C ALA A 8 -7.62 -16.34 14.44
N ILE A 9 -7.21 -15.14 14.84
CA ILE A 9 -5.81 -14.78 14.93
C ILE A 9 -5.25 -15.62 16.08
N HIS A 10 -4.58 -16.72 15.77
CA HIS A 10 -3.72 -17.41 16.71
C HIS A 10 -2.49 -16.53 16.97
N THR A 11 -2.71 -15.40 17.61
CA THR A 11 -1.62 -14.67 18.24
C THR A 11 -1.24 -15.48 19.47
N TYR A 12 0.03 -15.84 19.56
CA TYR A 12 0.65 -16.26 20.81
C TYR A 12 0.55 -15.04 21.74
N SER A 13 -0.58 -14.93 22.45
CA SER A 13 -0.87 -13.73 23.24
C SER A 13 -0.05 -13.80 24.53
N PRO A 14 0.90 -12.90 24.74
CA PRO A 14 1.55 -12.74 26.03
C PRO A 14 0.57 -12.29 27.14
N ALA A 15 -0.66 -11.91 26.77
CA ALA A 15 -1.69 -11.46 27.70
C ALA A 15 -1.98 -12.50 28.80
N SER A 16 -2.09 -13.78 28.43
CA SER A 16 -2.33 -14.86 29.43
C SER A 16 -1.19 -15.05 30.43
N LYS A 17 0.05 -14.67 30.05
CA LYS A 17 1.21 -14.74 30.92
C LYS A 17 1.23 -13.66 32.01
N TYR A 18 0.55 -12.54 31.73
CA TYR A 18 0.55 -11.34 32.58
C TYR A 18 -0.84 -11.05 33.18
N ASP A 19 -1.78 -11.99 33.09
CA ASP A 19 -3.15 -11.83 33.58
C ASP A 19 -3.84 -10.58 32.97
N LEU A 20 -3.59 -10.34 31.67
CA LEU A 20 -4.17 -9.24 30.92
C LEU A 20 -5.34 -9.76 30.10
N GLU A 21 -6.43 -9.02 30.06
CA GLU A 21 -7.55 -9.22 29.15
C GLU A 21 -7.30 -8.45 27.87
N MET A 22 -7.46 -9.10 26.72
CA MET A 22 -7.28 -8.48 25.41
C MET A 22 -8.61 -8.47 24.67
N GLU A 23 -9.12 -7.29 24.41
CA GLU A 23 -10.33 -7.07 23.59
C GLU A 23 -9.92 -6.59 22.19
N VAL A 24 -10.44 -7.20 21.15
CA VAL A 24 -10.29 -6.72 19.77
C VAL A 24 -11.40 -5.72 19.48
N VAL A 25 -11.07 -4.44 19.58
CA VAL A 25 -12.03 -3.33 19.38
C VAL A 25 -12.35 -3.13 17.89
N ASP A 26 -11.38 -3.32 17.00
CA ASP A 26 -11.56 -3.26 15.55
C ASP A 26 -10.70 -4.35 14.89
N GLY A 27 -11.36 -5.32 14.28
CA GLY A 27 -10.69 -6.43 13.58
C GLY A 27 -10.13 -6.05 12.21
N GLY A 28 -10.43 -4.84 11.70
CA GLY A 28 -10.09 -4.43 10.35
C GLY A 28 -10.78 -5.30 9.28
N LEU A 29 -10.75 -4.84 8.04
CA LEU A 29 -11.15 -5.65 6.89
C LEU A 29 -9.90 -6.39 6.36
N GLU A 30 -10.04 -7.72 6.20
CA GLU A 30 -9.05 -8.48 5.45
C GLU A 30 -9.04 -7.98 4.00
N THR A 31 -7.89 -7.53 3.52
CA THR A 31 -7.72 -7.06 2.14
C THR A 31 -7.29 -8.19 1.23
N ARG A 32 -7.76 -8.18 -0.01
CA ARG A 32 -7.31 -9.13 -1.02
C ARG A 32 -5.85 -8.88 -1.39
N LEU A 33 -5.16 -9.95 -1.70
CA LEU A 33 -3.84 -9.85 -2.32
C LEU A 33 -4.02 -9.54 -3.80
N THR A 34 -3.54 -8.38 -4.23
CA THR A 34 -3.58 -7.98 -5.65
C THR A 34 -2.58 -8.82 -6.45
N ASP A 35 -3.02 -9.34 -7.60
CA ASP A 35 -2.13 -10.07 -8.49
C ASP A 35 -1.12 -9.12 -9.16
N TYR A 36 0.15 -9.27 -8.79
CA TYR A 36 1.25 -8.48 -9.37
C TYR A 36 1.54 -8.81 -10.84
N ARG A 37 0.94 -9.87 -11.41
CA ARG A 37 0.99 -10.20 -12.83
C ARG A 37 -0.19 -9.61 -13.60
N GLY A 38 -1.11 -8.97 -12.90
CA GLY A 38 -2.29 -8.33 -13.47
C GLY A 38 -1.98 -7.09 -14.30
N GLU A 39 -2.98 -6.64 -15.02
CA GLU A 39 -2.86 -5.48 -15.93
C GLU A 39 -2.53 -4.19 -15.19
N ALA A 40 -3.17 -3.93 -14.05
CA ALA A 40 -2.92 -2.74 -13.25
C ALA A 40 -1.47 -2.68 -12.75
N PHE A 41 -0.88 -3.80 -12.34
CA PHE A 41 0.50 -3.82 -11.90
C PHE A 41 1.46 -3.55 -13.06
N ARG A 42 1.22 -4.14 -14.25
CA ARG A 42 2.03 -3.87 -15.45
C ARG A 42 1.99 -2.41 -15.85
N LEU A 43 0.84 -1.77 -15.76
CA LEU A 43 0.70 -0.34 -16.03
C LEU A 43 1.54 0.52 -15.06
N VAL A 44 1.53 0.17 -13.77
CA VAL A 44 2.38 0.82 -12.77
C VAL A 44 3.87 0.60 -13.08
N GLU A 45 4.28 -0.62 -13.42
CA GLU A 45 5.66 -0.93 -13.81
C GLU A 45 6.12 -0.10 -15.03
N GLU A 46 5.29 -0.03 -16.06
CA GLU A 46 5.59 0.74 -17.27
C GLU A 46 5.72 2.23 -16.97
N ALA A 47 4.81 2.78 -16.16
CA ALA A 47 4.87 4.17 -15.71
C ALA A 47 6.15 4.46 -14.91
N VAL A 48 6.54 3.55 -14.01
CA VAL A 48 7.79 3.69 -13.24
C VAL A 48 9.00 3.67 -14.16
N ARG A 49 9.13 2.70 -15.06
CA ARG A 49 10.28 2.60 -15.99
C ARG A 49 10.37 3.81 -16.91
N THR A 50 9.21 4.37 -17.31
CA THR A 50 9.15 5.55 -18.19
C THR A 50 9.60 6.81 -17.49
N VAL A 51 9.18 7.01 -16.25
CA VAL A 51 9.39 8.27 -15.52
C VAL A 51 10.67 8.26 -14.69
N PHE A 52 11.09 7.09 -14.21
CA PHE A 52 12.26 6.90 -13.35
C PHE A 52 13.28 5.98 -14.02
N PRO A 53 14.08 6.46 -14.98
CA PRO A 53 15.07 5.63 -15.67
C PRO A 53 16.05 4.97 -14.70
N GLY A 54 16.24 3.66 -14.87
CA GLY A 54 17.14 2.86 -14.01
C GLY A 54 16.52 2.37 -12.69
N VAL A 55 15.26 2.69 -12.43
CA VAL A 55 14.51 2.10 -11.30
C VAL A 55 13.79 0.84 -11.79
N GLU A 56 13.98 -0.27 -11.08
CA GLU A 56 13.30 -1.53 -11.37
C GLU A 56 12.16 -1.75 -10.37
N PRO A 57 10.90 -1.75 -10.82
CA PRO A 57 9.75 -2.02 -9.96
C PRO A 57 9.80 -3.44 -9.38
N THR A 58 9.54 -3.57 -8.10
CA THR A 58 9.51 -4.86 -7.42
C THR A 58 8.25 -4.96 -6.57
N PRO A 59 7.42 -6.01 -6.75
CA PRO A 59 6.26 -6.21 -5.91
C PRO A 59 6.67 -6.60 -4.49
N TYR A 60 5.98 -6.05 -3.50
CA TYR A 60 6.10 -6.50 -2.12
C TYR A 60 4.74 -6.44 -1.42
N ILE A 61 4.62 -7.16 -0.31
CA ILE A 61 3.40 -7.13 0.51
C ILE A 61 3.53 -5.99 1.51
N MET A 62 2.64 -5.00 1.38
CA MET A 62 2.53 -3.93 2.36
C MET A 62 1.85 -4.44 3.62
N THR A 63 2.51 -4.30 4.76
CA THR A 63 2.00 -4.75 6.07
C THR A 63 1.17 -3.69 6.79
N GLY A 64 1.17 -2.45 6.28
CA GLY A 64 0.36 -1.35 6.82
C GLY A 64 -1.03 -1.28 6.18
N ALA A 65 -1.96 -0.65 6.87
CA ALA A 65 -3.29 -0.36 6.33
C ALA A 65 -3.28 0.86 5.42
N SER A 66 -4.17 0.90 4.43
CA SER A 66 -4.44 2.06 3.60
C SER A 66 -5.92 2.08 3.20
N ASP A 67 -6.38 3.23 2.70
CA ASP A 67 -7.78 3.39 2.24
C ASP A 67 -8.13 2.49 1.05
N SER A 68 -7.14 1.90 0.38
CA SER A 68 -7.38 0.93 -0.70
C SER A 68 -8.23 -0.27 -0.25
N ARG A 69 -8.24 -0.59 1.05
CA ARG A 69 -9.09 -1.64 1.63
C ARG A 69 -10.59 -1.44 1.37
N PHE A 70 -11.02 -0.20 1.22
CA PHE A 70 -12.43 0.12 0.94
C PHE A 70 -12.80 -0.08 -0.53
N PHE A 71 -11.81 -0.19 -1.42
CA PHE A 71 -12.01 -0.40 -2.85
C PHE A 71 -12.03 -1.88 -3.24
N ASP A 72 -11.68 -2.79 -2.33
CA ASP A 72 -11.70 -4.24 -2.58
C ASP A 72 -13.11 -4.78 -2.94
N CYS A 73 -14.16 -4.03 -2.62
CA CYS A 73 -15.52 -4.39 -2.99
C CYS A 73 -15.86 -4.08 -4.46
N VAL A 74 -15.09 -3.23 -5.12
CA VAL A 74 -15.32 -2.77 -6.50
C VAL A 74 -14.17 -3.13 -7.45
N SER A 75 -13.00 -3.51 -6.93
CA SER A 75 -11.84 -3.90 -7.74
C SER A 75 -11.03 -4.99 -7.03
N ASP A 76 -10.52 -5.93 -7.79
CA ASP A 76 -9.55 -6.94 -7.36
C ASP A 76 -8.09 -6.52 -7.60
N GLN A 77 -7.88 -5.33 -8.18
CA GLN A 77 -6.57 -4.79 -8.54
C GLN A 77 -6.30 -3.46 -7.84
N CYS A 78 -6.15 -3.50 -6.52
CA CYS A 78 -5.84 -2.33 -5.70
C CYS A 78 -4.34 -2.23 -5.46
N ILE A 79 -3.63 -1.48 -6.31
CA ILE A 79 -2.19 -1.23 -6.19
C ILE A 79 -1.94 -0.09 -5.20
N ARG A 80 -1.02 -0.32 -4.27
CA ARG A 80 -0.56 0.69 -3.29
C ARG A 80 0.82 1.15 -3.71
N PHE A 81 0.88 2.35 -4.26
CA PHE A 81 2.13 2.91 -4.77
C PHE A 81 2.12 4.45 -4.68
N VAL A 82 3.25 5.00 -4.26
CA VAL A 82 3.48 6.44 -4.24
C VAL A 82 4.78 6.72 -5.01
N PRO A 83 4.74 7.56 -6.06
CA PRO A 83 5.88 7.81 -6.95
C PRO A 83 6.85 8.88 -6.39
N PHE A 84 7.19 8.79 -5.11
CA PHE A 84 8.19 9.66 -4.50
C PHE A 84 9.50 8.92 -4.29
N GLN A 85 10.60 9.54 -4.76
CA GLN A 85 11.92 9.11 -4.38
C GLN A 85 12.26 9.73 -3.02
N ILE A 86 12.33 8.90 -2.00
CA ILE A 86 12.66 9.29 -0.62
C ILE A 86 13.90 8.54 -0.17
N ASP A 87 14.68 9.14 0.70
CA ASP A 87 15.79 8.50 1.38
C ASP A 87 15.35 7.78 2.66
N ASN A 88 16.30 7.17 3.36
CA ASN A 88 15.98 6.43 4.59
C ASN A 88 15.50 7.36 5.72
N GLU A 89 16.03 8.58 5.82
CA GLU A 89 15.64 9.54 6.85
C GLU A 89 14.18 9.97 6.64
N GLN A 90 13.82 10.32 5.42
CA GLN A 90 12.45 10.64 5.04
C GLN A 90 11.50 9.47 5.25
N LYS A 91 11.92 8.25 4.87
CA LYS A 91 11.12 7.04 5.10
C LYS A 91 10.86 6.80 6.58
N ASP A 92 11.88 6.97 7.41
CA ASP A 92 11.77 6.73 8.85
C ASP A 92 10.97 7.85 9.57
N SER A 93 10.84 9.04 8.95
CA SER A 93 10.03 10.13 9.45
C SER A 93 8.53 10.01 9.15
N VAL A 94 8.13 9.08 8.30
CA VAL A 94 6.71 8.88 7.93
C VAL A 94 5.85 8.66 9.16
N HIS A 95 4.80 9.46 9.30
CA HIS A 95 3.95 9.54 10.48
C HIS A 95 4.67 10.06 11.76
N GLY A 96 5.88 10.60 11.61
CA GLY A 96 6.66 11.20 12.69
C GLY A 96 6.46 12.72 12.82
N ILE A 97 7.22 13.33 13.75
CA ILE A 97 7.11 14.78 14.05
C ILE A 97 7.63 15.64 12.90
N ASP A 98 8.72 15.24 12.25
CA ASP A 98 9.40 16.00 11.19
C ASP A 98 9.23 15.33 9.82
N GLU A 99 8.08 14.73 9.57
CA GLU A 99 7.77 14.15 8.27
C GLU A 99 7.93 15.20 7.17
N ASN A 100 8.76 14.89 6.20
CA ASN A 100 9.10 15.82 5.13
C ASN A 100 9.31 15.12 3.80
N LEU A 101 9.28 15.91 2.73
CA LEU A 101 9.51 15.45 1.36
C LEU A 101 10.33 16.51 0.61
N ASP A 102 11.36 16.06 -0.10
CA ASP A 102 12.13 16.92 -1.00
C ASP A 102 11.26 17.45 -2.14
N LEU A 103 11.32 18.75 -2.38
CA LEU A 103 10.60 19.38 -3.50
C LEU A 103 11.00 18.79 -4.87
N LYS A 104 12.24 18.31 -5.01
CA LYS A 104 12.70 17.64 -6.24
C LYS A 104 11.95 16.34 -6.55
N ALA A 105 11.29 15.72 -5.56
CA ALA A 105 10.50 14.51 -5.75
C ALA A 105 9.12 14.79 -6.36
N LEU A 106 8.64 16.03 -6.32
CA LEU A 106 7.28 16.37 -6.77
C LEU A 106 7.14 16.34 -8.30
N GLU A 107 8.11 16.89 -9.03
CA GLU A 107 8.03 16.95 -10.49
C GLU A 107 7.96 15.57 -11.15
N PRO A 108 8.82 14.60 -10.80
CA PRO A 108 8.70 13.22 -11.31
C PRO A 108 7.37 12.56 -10.92
N ALA A 109 6.87 12.80 -9.71
CA ALA A 109 5.59 12.27 -9.27
C ALA A 109 4.42 12.79 -10.12
N VAL A 110 4.41 14.09 -10.44
CA VAL A 110 3.40 14.68 -11.33
C VAL A 110 3.49 14.06 -12.74
N ARG A 111 4.69 13.85 -13.28
CA ARG A 111 4.87 13.16 -14.57
C ARG A 111 4.34 11.75 -14.56
N TYR A 112 4.59 11.02 -13.48
CA TYR A 112 4.09 9.66 -13.29
C TYR A 112 2.56 9.61 -13.34
N TYR A 113 1.87 10.45 -12.56
CA TYR A 113 0.41 10.46 -12.55
C TYR A 113 -0.18 10.91 -13.88
N ARG A 114 0.45 11.87 -14.55
CA ARG A 114 0.01 12.29 -15.91
C ARG A 114 0.12 11.14 -16.90
N TYR A 115 1.23 10.40 -16.88
CA TYR A 115 1.40 9.22 -17.72
C TYR A 115 0.34 8.18 -17.43
N LEU A 116 0.17 7.82 -16.17
CA LEU A 116 -0.80 6.82 -15.73
C LEU A 116 -2.23 7.17 -16.18
N LEU A 117 -2.66 8.41 -15.97
CA LEU A 117 -3.99 8.87 -16.37
C LEU A 117 -4.20 8.85 -17.89
N GLN A 118 -3.17 9.09 -18.67
CA GLN A 118 -3.24 9.01 -20.14
C GLN A 118 -3.38 7.58 -20.63
N GLU A 119 -2.66 6.64 -20.02
CA GLU A 119 -2.71 5.23 -20.40
C GLU A 119 -4.02 4.54 -19.98
N VAL A 120 -4.58 4.89 -18.82
CA VAL A 120 -5.89 4.35 -18.37
C VAL A 120 -7.05 4.77 -19.29
N GLN A 121 -6.90 5.87 -20.05
CA GLN A 121 -7.95 6.37 -20.95
C GLN A 121 -7.86 5.81 -22.39
N ARG A 122 -6.85 4.98 -22.68
CA ARG A 122 -6.68 4.35 -23.99
C ARG A 122 -7.38 3.00 -24.08
#